data_cd631bab89a8890c730ed1ea08e0f271
#
_entry.id   cd631bab89a8890c730ed1ea08e0f271
#
_cell.length_a   1.000
_cell.length_b   1.000
_cell.length_c   1.000
_cell.angle_alpha   90.00
_cell.angle_beta   90.00
_cell.angle_gamma   90.00
#
_symmetry.space_group_name_H-M   'P 1'
#
loop_
_entity.id
_entity.type
_entity.pdbx_description
1 polymer ?
#
loop_
_entity_poly.entity_id
_entity_poly.type
_entity_poly.pdbx_seq_one_letter_code
_entity_poly.pdbx_strand_id
1 'polypeptide(L)'
;MIQSVYLHKYVVDTLCLFGDLSEVVNRILQEGADGNIELIDRPACKNREGAGRYNITINQPDYIDMLQYYPVNSPKLSIRRILYWFVDFGVYEDLGWKPVNRYEDKELKRLLKHIDTARNSLKRVGIVKKDDKKVERELIVIDELLNKLEEYLSDDREHN
;
A
#
# COMPACT_ATOMS: atom_id res chain seq x y z
N MET A 1 -13.07 -16.88 -1.10
CA MET A 1 -12.35 -18.11 -0.65
C MET A 1 -11.06 -17.71 0.04
N ILE A 2 -10.71 -18.34 1.17
CA ILE A 2 -9.41 -18.12 1.82
C ILE A 2 -8.44 -19.21 1.38
N GLN A 3 -7.27 -18.82 0.89
CA GLN A 3 -6.23 -19.74 0.47
C GLN A 3 -4.92 -19.47 1.22
N SER A 4 -4.29 -20.54 1.73
CA SER A 4 -2.97 -20.46 2.34
C SER A 4 -1.90 -20.64 1.27
N VAL A 5 -1.02 -19.64 1.15
CA VAL A 5 0.07 -19.61 0.17
C VAL A 5 1.40 -19.43 0.87
N TYR A 6 2.41 -20.16 0.44
CA TYR A 6 3.78 -20.00 0.95
C TYR A 6 4.56 -19.06 0.03
N LEU A 7 4.96 -17.90 0.56
CA LEU A 7 5.67 -16.85 -0.18
C LEU A 7 6.96 -16.46 0.55
N HIS A 8 8.01 -16.16 -0.20
CA HIS A 8 9.18 -15.52 0.36
C HIS A 8 8.87 -14.07 0.72
N LYS A 9 9.61 -13.58 1.71
CA LYS A 9 9.38 -12.21 2.23
C LYS A 9 9.47 -11.15 1.14
N TYR A 10 10.44 -11.25 0.21
CA TYR A 10 10.59 -10.26 -0.86
C TYR A 10 9.36 -10.15 -1.77
N VAL A 11 8.68 -11.28 -2.06
CA VAL A 11 7.44 -11.27 -2.86
C VAL A 11 6.35 -10.51 -2.12
N VAL A 12 6.18 -10.80 -0.83
CA VAL A 12 5.17 -10.13 0.00
C VAL A 12 5.48 -8.65 0.14
N ASP A 13 6.74 -8.29 0.43
CA ASP A 13 7.18 -6.91 0.58
C ASP A 13 6.92 -6.11 -0.71
N THR A 14 7.23 -6.70 -1.88
CA THR A 14 6.96 -6.07 -3.19
C THR A 14 5.47 -5.90 -3.44
N LEU A 15 4.66 -6.93 -3.21
CA LEU A 15 3.19 -6.84 -3.39
C LEU A 15 2.58 -5.80 -2.45
N CYS A 16 3.04 -5.75 -1.20
CA CYS A 16 2.55 -4.79 -0.20
C CYS A 16 2.91 -3.32 -0.53
N LEU A 17 3.79 -3.05 -1.48
CA LEU A 17 3.98 -1.70 -2.01
C LEU A 17 2.71 -1.16 -2.70
N PHE A 18 1.90 -2.04 -3.28
CA PHE A 18 0.73 -1.67 -4.08
C PHE A 18 -0.59 -1.73 -3.32
N GLY A 19 -0.60 -2.19 -2.08
CA GLY A 19 -1.82 -2.25 -1.30
C GLY A 19 -1.82 -3.35 -0.24
N ASP A 20 -3.00 -3.69 0.28
CA ASP A 20 -3.16 -4.88 1.14
C ASP A 20 -2.93 -6.15 0.32
N LEU A 21 -2.28 -7.15 0.93
CA LEU A 21 -1.89 -8.36 0.21
C LEU A 21 -3.08 -9.04 -0.49
N SER A 22 -4.24 -9.14 0.17
CA SER A 22 -5.43 -9.75 -0.42
C SER A 22 -6.03 -8.89 -1.54
N GLU A 23 -6.05 -7.57 -1.38
CA GLU A 23 -6.50 -6.63 -2.41
C GLU A 23 -5.61 -6.68 -3.65
N VAL A 24 -4.29 -6.64 -3.44
CA VAL A 24 -3.30 -6.71 -4.53
C VAL A 24 -3.41 -8.03 -5.29
N VAL A 25 -3.53 -9.16 -4.57
CA VAL A 25 -3.70 -10.46 -5.21
C VAL A 25 -4.97 -10.53 -6.04
N ASN A 26 -6.11 -10.03 -5.52
CA ASN A 26 -7.36 -10.01 -6.29
C ASN A 26 -7.26 -9.11 -7.53
N ARG A 27 -6.57 -7.98 -7.42
CA ARG A 27 -6.30 -7.11 -8.57
C ARG A 27 -5.44 -7.82 -9.63
N ILE A 28 -4.41 -8.57 -9.23
CA ILE A 28 -3.60 -9.39 -10.16
C ILE A 28 -4.47 -10.45 -10.86
N LEU A 29 -5.34 -11.12 -10.11
CA LEU A 29 -6.24 -12.12 -10.69
C LEU A 29 -7.22 -11.50 -11.69
N GLN A 30 -7.73 -10.30 -11.41
CA GLN A 30 -8.60 -9.56 -12.32
C GLN A 30 -7.85 -9.15 -13.60
N GLU A 31 -6.64 -8.61 -13.50
CA GLU A 31 -5.81 -8.29 -14.68
C GLU A 31 -5.54 -9.54 -15.54
N GLY A 32 -5.35 -10.69 -14.88
CA GLY A 32 -5.22 -11.97 -15.57
C GLY A 32 -6.53 -12.42 -16.25
N ALA A 33 -7.67 -12.27 -15.60
CA ALA A 33 -8.98 -12.59 -16.16
C ALA A 33 -9.34 -11.69 -17.35
N ASP A 34 -8.92 -10.42 -17.30
CA ASP A 34 -9.10 -9.44 -18.36
C ASP A 34 -8.12 -9.63 -19.54
N GLY A 35 -7.17 -10.58 -19.41
CA GLY A 35 -6.14 -10.86 -20.42
C GLY A 35 -5.01 -9.83 -20.51
N ASN A 36 -4.88 -8.97 -19.51
CA ASN A 36 -3.84 -7.92 -19.45
C ASN A 36 -2.47 -8.45 -19.01
N ILE A 37 -2.41 -9.67 -18.47
CA ILE A 37 -1.17 -10.31 -18.03
C ILE A 37 -0.83 -11.44 -18.98
N GLU A 38 0.31 -11.34 -19.66
CA GLU A 38 0.90 -12.43 -20.40
C GLU A 38 1.71 -13.31 -19.42
N LEU A 39 1.18 -14.47 -19.09
CA LEU A 39 1.85 -15.42 -18.22
C LEU A 39 2.81 -16.29 -19.03
N ILE A 40 4.09 -16.07 -18.78
CA ILE A 40 5.18 -16.83 -19.41
C ILE A 40 5.28 -18.19 -18.73
N ASP A 41 5.33 -19.25 -19.54
CA ASP A 41 5.50 -20.63 -19.04
C ASP A 41 6.93 -20.85 -18.53
N ARG A 42 7.21 -20.35 -17.34
CA ARG A 42 8.48 -20.57 -16.65
C ARG A 42 8.25 -21.35 -15.35
N PRO A 43 9.17 -22.22 -14.93
CA PRO A 43 9.02 -22.95 -13.71
C PRO A 43 9.00 -21.99 -12.50
N ALA A 44 7.94 -22.07 -11.69
CA ALA A 44 7.89 -21.35 -10.43
C ALA A 44 9.05 -21.80 -9.52
N CYS A 45 9.55 -20.89 -8.68
CA CYS A 45 10.50 -21.22 -7.64
C CYS A 45 9.98 -22.41 -6.80
N LYS A 46 10.63 -23.54 -6.89
CA LYS A 46 10.26 -24.75 -6.16
C LYS A 46 10.75 -24.74 -4.70
N ASN A 47 11.76 -23.92 -4.42
CA ASN A 47 12.33 -23.82 -3.09
C ASN A 47 11.31 -23.15 -2.15
N ARG A 48 10.98 -23.82 -1.05
CA ARG A 48 10.12 -23.30 0.01
C ARG A 48 10.93 -22.87 1.24
N GLU A 49 12.22 -23.03 1.22
CA GLU A 49 13.10 -22.62 2.31
C GLU A 49 13.04 -21.10 2.48
N GLY A 50 12.78 -20.65 3.70
CA GLY A 50 12.58 -19.22 4.00
C GLY A 50 11.21 -18.63 3.59
N ALA A 51 10.29 -19.43 3.05
CA ALA A 51 8.94 -18.96 2.74
C ALA A 51 8.03 -18.99 3.97
N GLY A 52 7.35 -17.88 4.25
CA GLY A 52 6.28 -17.78 5.25
C GLY A 52 4.93 -18.23 4.71
N ARG A 53 4.02 -18.62 5.60
CA ARG A 53 2.63 -18.96 5.26
C ARG A 53 1.75 -17.72 5.40
N TYR A 54 1.05 -17.39 4.33
CA TYR A 54 0.11 -16.25 4.27
C TYR A 54 -1.30 -16.74 3.92
N ASN A 55 -2.29 -16.22 4.63
CA ASN A 55 -3.69 -16.47 4.31
C ASN A 55 -4.21 -15.30 3.49
N ILE A 56 -4.63 -15.59 2.26
CA ILE A 56 -5.06 -14.59 1.28
C ILE A 56 -6.53 -14.84 0.98
N THR A 57 -7.34 -13.80 1.07
CA THR A 57 -8.75 -13.84 0.65
C THR A 57 -8.83 -13.61 -0.86
N ILE A 58 -9.34 -14.58 -1.60
CA ILE A 58 -9.37 -14.60 -3.06
C ILE A 58 -10.80 -14.51 -3.57
N ASN A 59 -11.01 -13.67 -4.58
CA ASN A 59 -12.20 -13.65 -5.39
C ASN A 59 -12.18 -14.87 -6.34
N GLN A 60 -13.02 -15.84 -6.04
CA GLN A 60 -13.03 -17.11 -6.77
C GLN A 60 -13.42 -16.99 -8.24
N PRO A 61 -14.41 -16.16 -8.66
CA PRO A 61 -14.72 -15.93 -10.05
C PRO A 61 -13.50 -15.49 -10.87
N ASP A 62 -12.79 -14.44 -10.45
CA ASP A 62 -11.63 -13.90 -11.17
C ASP A 62 -10.52 -14.95 -11.33
N TYR A 63 -10.32 -15.77 -10.30
CA TYR A 63 -9.34 -16.86 -10.37
C TYR A 63 -9.74 -17.95 -11.38
N ILE A 64 -11.02 -18.31 -11.45
CA ILE A 64 -11.54 -19.28 -12.42
C ILE A 64 -11.42 -18.71 -13.82
N ASP A 65 -11.82 -17.47 -14.02
CA ASP A 65 -11.76 -16.81 -15.33
C ASP A 65 -10.34 -16.70 -15.84
N MET A 66 -9.42 -16.34 -14.98
CA MET A 66 -8.00 -16.32 -15.30
C MET A 66 -7.46 -17.68 -15.74
N LEU A 67 -7.92 -18.79 -15.13
CA LEU A 67 -7.49 -20.14 -15.53
C LEU A 67 -7.89 -20.52 -16.95
N GLN A 68 -8.94 -19.88 -17.51
CA GLN A 68 -9.41 -20.16 -18.88
C GLN A 68 -8.45 -19.65 -19.96
N TYR A 69 -7.62 -18.65 -19.65
CA TYR A 69 -6.63 -18.11 -20.58
C TYR A 69 -5.34 -18.93 -20.66
N TYR A 70 -5.24 -20.01 -19.87
CA TYR A 70 -4.03 -20.81 -19.84
C TYR A 70 -4.13 -22.05 -20.75
N PRO A 71 -3.05 -22.39 -21.46
CA PRO A 71 -3.02 -23.61 -22.27
C PRO A 71 -3.27 -24.84 -21.38
N VAL A 72 -4.11 -25.74 -21.86
CA VAL A 72 -4.50 -27.00 -21.16
C VAL A 72 -3.32 -27.85 -20.74
N ASN A 73 -2.17 -27.68 -21.37
CA ASN A 73 -0.95 -28.46 -21.12
C ASN A 73 0.04 -27.76 -20.16
N SER A 74 -0.30 -26.59 -19.65
CA SER A 74 0.56 -25.93 -18.64
C SER A 74 0.49 -26.66 -17.32
N PRO A 75 1.63 -26.80 -16.59
CA PRO A 75 1.59 -27.33 -15.24
C PRO A 75 0.68 -26.47 -14.38
N LYS A 76 -0.14 -27.11 -13.55
CA LYS A 76 -1.19 -26.49 -12.73
C LYS A 76 -0.83 -25.08 -12.27
N LEU A 77 -1.51 -24.11 -12.84
CA LEU A 77 -1.38 -22.73 -12.43
C LEU A 77 -1.81 -22.61 -10.97
N SER A 78 -0.93 -22.13 -10.13
CA SER A 78 -1.23 -21.86 -8.73
C SER A 78 -1.08 -20.38 -8.45
N ILE A 79 -1.85 -19.87 -7.50
CA ILE A 79 -1.72 -18.47 -7.06
C ILE A 79 -0.27 -18.13 -6.69
N ARG A 80 0.41 -19.04 -5.99
CA ARG A 80 1.82 -18.86 -5.69
C ARG A 80 2.65 -18.58 -6.95
N ARG A 81 2.45 -19.37 -8.00
CA ARG A 81 3.19 -19.24 -9.25
C ARG A 81 2.91 -17.89 -9.93
N ILE A 82 1.66 -17.47 -9.95
CA ILE A 82 1.23 -16.18 -10.49
C ILE A 82 1.93 -15.04 -9.76
N LEU A 83 1.95 -15.06 -8.43
CA LEU A 83 2.55 -14.00 -7.63
C LEU A 83 4.07 -13.91 -7.80
N TYR A 84 4.76 -15.05 -7.91
CA TYR A 84 6.19 -15.05 -8.21
C TYR A 84 6.46 -14.48 -9.60
N TRP A 85 5.68 -14.85 -10.61
CA TRP A 85 5.86 -14.29 -11.94
C TRP A 85 5.58 -12.79 -11.98
N PHE A 86 4.53 -12.36 -11.32
CA PHE A 86 4.17 -10.96 -11.25
C PHE A 86 5.31 -10.11 -10.66
N VAL A 87 5.97 -10.59 -9.63
CA VAL A 87 7.08 -9.91 -8.97
C VAL A 87 8.40 -10.10 -9.74
N ASP A 88 8.77 -11.32 -10.06
CA ASP A 88 10.08 -11.65 -10.64
C ASP A 88 10.26 -11.08 -12.06
N PHE A 89 9.16 -10.87 -12.78
CA PHE A 89 9.19 -10.26 -14.13
C PHE A 89 8.78 -8.79 -14.15
N GLY A 90 8.52 -8.19 -12.98
CA GLY A 90 8.14 -6.78 -12.92
C GLY A 90 6.87 -6.44 -13.68
N VAL A 91 5.89 -7.37 -13.75
CA VAL A 91 4.63 -7.20 -14.50
C VAL A 91 3.87 -5.96 -14.04
N TYR A 92 4.02 -5.57 -12.78
CA TYR A 92 3.47 -4.33 -12.24
C TYR A 92 3.99 -3.07 -12.95
N GLU A 93 5.22 -3.08 -13.47
CA GLU A 93 5.78 -1.96 -14.25
C GLU A 93 5.10 -1.86 -15.61
N ASP A 94 4.91 -3.00 -16.29
CA ASP A 94 4.23 -3.06 -17.58
C ASP A 94 2.77 -2.61 -17.48
N LEU A 95 2.11 -2.90 -16.37
CA LEU A 95 0.74 -2.47 -16.06
C LEU A 95 0.68 -1.01 -15.57
N GLY A 96 1.81 -0.33 -15.42
CA GLY A 96 1.88 1.04 -14.92
C GLY A 96 1.42 1.20 -13.46
N TRP A 97 1.54 0.15 -12.64
CA TRP A 97 1.18 0.22 -11.23
C TRP A 97 2.16 1.11 -10.45
N LYS A 98 1.61 1.99 -9.64
CA LYS A 98 2.39 2.85 -8.77
C LYS A 98 2.30 2.38 -7.32
N PRO A 99 3.40 2.38 -6.57
CA PRO A 99 3.36 2.10 -5.14
C PRO A 99 2.38 3.00 -4.41
N VAL A 100 1.55 2.40 -3.56
CA VAL A 100 0.69 3.15 -2.65
C VAL A 100 1.52 3.53 -1.44
N ASN A 101 1.68 4.83 -1.23
CA ASN A 101 2.54 5.35 -0.17
C ASN A 101 1.86 5.22 1.21
N ARG A 102 1.68 3.98 1.68
CA ARG A 102 1.03 3.67 2.98
C ARG A 102 1.83 4.19 4.18
N TYR A 103 3.16 4.28 4.03
CA TYR A 103 4.00 4.82 5.09
C TYR A 103 3.79 6.32 5.22
N GLU A 104 3.73 7.04 4.12
CA GLU A 104 3.44 8.48 4.11
C GLU A 104 2.05 8.78 4.67
N ASP A 105 1.03 7.99 4.36
CA ASP A 105 -0.33 8.22 4.88
C ASP A 105 -0.43 7.97 6.41
N LYS A 106 0.29 6.99 6.95
CA LYS A 106 0.38 6.77 8.40
C LYS A 106 1.22 7.82 9.10
N GLU A 107 2.35 8.20 8.51
CA GLU A 107 3.19 9.27 9.02
C GLU A 107 2.48 10.62 8.93
N LEU A 108 1.83 10.88 7.82
CA LEU A 108 1.02 12.07 7.62
C LEU A 108 -0.10 12.19 8.66
N LYS A 109 -0.86 11.13 8.90
CA LYS A 109 -1.87 11.08 9.97
C LYS A 109 -1.27 11.29 11.35
N ARG A 110 -0.08 10.74 11.59
CA ARG A 110 0.65 10.94 12.84
C ARG A 110 1.11 12.39 12.99
N LEU A 111 1.65 13.00 11.94
CA LEU A 111 2.08 14.39 11.92
C LEU A 111 0.91 15.35 12.14
N LEU A 112 -0.22 15.14 11.45
CA LEU A 112 -1.44 15.92 11.65
C LEU A 112 -1.95 15.84 13.10
N LYS A 113 -1.90 14.65 13.71
CA LYS A 113 -2.23 14.49 15.14
C LYS A 113 -1.28 15.25 16.06
N HIS A 114 0.02 15.31 15.72
CA HIS A 114 0.98 16.10 16.48
C HIS A 114 0.73 17.61 16.36
N ILE A 115 0.35 18.07 15.17
CA ILE A 115 -0.04 19.46 14.93
C ILE A 115 -1.26 19.84 15.80
N ASP A 116 -2.30 19.02 15.84
CA ASP A 116 -3.47 19.24 16.67
C ASP A 116 -3.12 19.28 18.19
N THR A 117 -2.24 18.36 18.59
CA THR A 117 -1.76 18.34 19.99
C THR A 117 -0.99 19.61 20.33
N ALA A 118 -0.12 20.08 19.42
CA ALA A 118 0.63 21.32 19.58
C ALA A 118 -0.29 22.53 19.66
N ARG A 119 -1.30 22.64 18.77
CA ARG A 119 -2.32 23.70 18.81
C ARG A 119 -3.07 23.74 20.13
N ASN A 120 -3.49 22.60 20.65
CA ASN A 120 -4.18 22.51 21.92
C ASN A 120 -3.30 22.94 23.09
N SER A 121 -2.02 22.60 23.06
CA SER A 121 -1.04 23.02 24.05
C SER A 121 -0.81 24.53 24.02
N LEU A 122 -0.69 25.11 22.82
CA LEU A 122 -0.52 26.55 22.62
C LEU A 122 -1.77 27.34 23.07
N LYS A 123 -2.98 26.85 22.82
CA LYS A 123 -4.21 27.43 23.35
C LYS A 123 -4.20 27.49 24.86
N ARG A 124 -3.72 26.45 25.55
CA ARG A 124 -3.60 26.42 27.01
C ARG A 124 -2.59 27.46 27.52
N VAL A 125 -1.45 27.60 26.85
CA VAL A 125 -0.45 28.63 27.17
C VAL A 125 -1.05 30.04 26.98
N GLY A 126 -1.79 30.27 25.90
CA GLY A 126 -2.48 31.53 25.63
C GLY A 126 -3.50 31.89 26.72
N ILE A 127 -4.21 30.91 27.28
CA ILE A 127 -5.15 31.12 28.40
C ILE A 127 -4.38 31.52 29.67
N VAL A 128 -3.26 30.87 29.96
CA VAL A 128 -2.47 31.10 31.16
C VAL A 128 -1.70 32.43 31.08
N LYS A 129 -1.28 32.85 29.88
CA LYS A 129 -0.41 34.01 29.61
C LYS A 129 -1.12 35.12 28.82
N LYS A 130 -2.44 35.22 28.89
CA LYS A 130 -3.24 36.13 28.05
C LYS A 130 -2.86 37.62 28.18
N ASP A 131 -2.21 38.01 29.26
CA ASP A 131 -1.79 39.40 29.50
C ASP A 131 -0.36 39.68 29.01
N ASP A 132 0.35 38.69 28.50
CA ASP A 132 1.72 38.81 27.97
C ASP A 132 1.68 39.00 26.43
N LYS A 133 1.78 40.28 26.00
CA LYS A 133 1.77 40.64 24.56
C LYS A 133 2.90 40.01 23.75
N LYS A 134 4.02 39.64 24.37
CA LYS A 134 5.11 38.96 23.67
C LYS A 134 4.70 37.51 23.37
N VAL A 135 4.17 36.83 24.37
CA VAL A 135 3.65 35.45 24.20
C VAL A 135 2.53 35.39 23.18
N GLU A 136 1.62 36.37 23.20
CA GLU A 136 0.54 36.45 22.20
C GLU A 136 1.06 36.54 20.76
N ARG A 137 2.06 37.37 20.49
CA ARG A 137 2.68 37.49 19.16
C ARG A 137 3.38 36.20 18.74
N GLU A 138 4.10 35.56 19.63
CA GLU A 138 4.79 34.30 19.35
C GLU A 138 3.79 33.16 19.05
N LEU A 139 2.65 33.13 19.76
CA LEU A 139 1.59 32.15 19.52
C LEU A 139 0.95 32.33 18.14
N ILE A 140 0.73 33.56 17.68
CA ILE A 140 0.20 33.85 16.34
C ILE A 140 1.16 33.32 15.28
N VAL A 141 2.47 33.59 15.41
CA VAL A 141 3.48 33.12 14.45
C VAL A 141 3.53 31.60 14.39
N ILE A 142 3.47 30.93 15.55
CA ILE A 142 3.47 29.46 15.60
C ILE A 142 2.20 28.88 14.97
N ASP A 143 1.05 29.47 15.22
CA ASP A 143 -0.22 29.02 14.62
C ASP A 143 -0.21 29.17 13.09
N GLU A 144 0.32 30.27 12.57
CA GLU A 144 0.52 30.47 11.12
C GLU A 144 1.48 29.43 10.51
N LEU A 145 2.55 29.07 11.21
CA LEU A 145 3.47 28.02 10.74
C LEU A 145 2.80 26.65 10.75
N LEU A 146 1.99 26.34 11.76
CA LEU A 146 1.24 25.07 11.81
C LEU A 146 0.21 25.00 10.70
N ASN A 147 -0.47 26.11 10.37
CA ASN A 147 -1.42 26.18 9.26
C ASN A 147 -0.72 25.90 7.92
N LYS A 148 0.40 26.55 7.66
CA LYS A 148 1.20 26.32 6.43
C LYS A 148 1.68 24.86 6.32
N LEU A 149 2.09 24.27 7.44
CA LEU A 149 2.51 22.88 7.46
C LEU A 149 1.33 21.93 7.16
N GLU A 150 0.15 22.22 7.70
CA GLU A 150 -1.05 21.44 7.45
C GLU A 150 -1.51 21.55 5.99
N GLU A 151 -1.47 22.76 5.41
CA GLU A 151 -1.74 22.97 3.98
C GLU A 151 -0.79 22.18 3.11
N TYR A 152 0.52 22.27 3.38
CA TYR A 152 1.54 21.51 2.65
C TYR A 152 1.30 20.00 2.69
N LEU A 153 0.98 19.47 3.87
CA LEU A 153 0.69 18.04 4.05
C LEU A 153 -0.64 17.60 3.43
N SER A 154 -1.59 18.54 3.22
CA SER A 154 -2.88 18.26 2.58
C SER A 154 -2.78 18.28 1.05
N ASP A 155 -1.96 19.18 0.49
CA ASP A 155 -1.75 19.27 -0.96
C ASP A 155 -1.07 18.02 -1.52
N ASP A 156 -0.20 17.37 -0.76
CA ASP A 156 0.40 16.08 -1.14
C ASP A 156 -0.63 14.95 -1.29
N ARG A 157 -1.83 15.09 -0.71
CA ARG A 157 -2.91 14.09 -0.85
C ARG A 157 -3.66 14.18 -2.17
N GLU A 158 -3.77 15.38 -2.76
CA GLU A 158 -4.55 15.59 -3.99
C GLU A 158 -3.73 15.24 -5.25
N HIS A 159 -2.41 15.08 -5.13
CA HIS A 159 -1.49 14.82 -6.25
C HIS A 159 -0.99 13.35 -6.32
N ASN A 160 -1.48 12.46 -5.46
CA ASN A 160 -1.24 11.03 -5.44
C ASN A 160 -2.56 10.26 -5.54
#